data_073fd3d365c4fc49a1d53b61ca8d6192
#
_entry.id   073fd3d365c4fc49a1d53b61ca8d6192
#
_cell.length_a   1.000
_cell.length_b   1.000
_cell.length_c   1.000
_cell.angle_alpha   90.00
_cell.angle_beta   90.00
_cell.angle_gamma   90.00
#
_symmetry.space_group_name_H-M   'P 1'
#
loop_
_entity.id
_entity.type
_entity.pdbx_description
1 polymer ?
#
loop_
_entity_poly.entity_id
_entity_poly.type
_entity_poly.pdbx_seq_one_letter_code
_entity_poly.pdbx_strand_id
1 'polypeptide(L)'
;FKKRAARRCKGKRENTMKTEKFKVTPLERAWILYDVGNSAFVLMIATLVPIFFNALAEAGGVSKVDYLAYWGYASSIVTVVTAILGPILGTLADTKGFKKPIFMLCLFVGVIGCCAMGLAGTWLAFLVIFIIAKIGYSGSLVFYDSMLGDVTTPERMDMVSSRGYAWGYIGSCVPFVVCLALVLGSSAVGLSQMTALSIALVITAVWWLVVTLPLLKKYRQINYVEVEQHAIRQSFVRIGQTLK
;
A
#
# COMPACT_ATOMS: atom_id res chain seq x y z
N PHE A 1 36.43 -34.00 29.35
CA PHE A 1 34.99 -34.14 29.68
C PHE A 1 34.24 -32.80 29.55
N LYS A 2 34.79 -31.67 30.08
CA LYS A 2 34.14 -30.33 30.05
C LYS A 2 33.89 -29.74 28.64
N LYS A 3 34.77 -30.00 27.65
CA LYS A 3 34.54 -29.51 26.25
C LYS A 3 33.44 -30.22 25.48
N ARG A 4 33.15 -31.48 25.78
CA ARG A 4 32.03 -32.24 25.19
C ARG A 4 30.66 -31.82 25.75
N ALA A 5 30.58 -31.50 27.04
CA ALA A 5 29.38 -31.00 27.68
C ALA A 5 28.99 -29.59 27.14
N ALA A 6 29.95 -28.68 26.96
CA ALA A 6 29.72 -27.34 26.41
C ALA A 6 29.25 -27.37 24.95
N ARG A 7 29.79 -28.26 24.11
CA ARG A 7 29.29 -28.45 22.72
C ARG A 7 27.87 -29.05 22.68
N ARG A 8 27.51 -29.93 23.60
CA ARG A 8 26.17 -30.52 23.67
C ARG A 8 25.13 -29.50 24.16
N CYS A 9 25.48 -28.59 25.07
CA CYS A 9 24.62 -27.49 25.49
C CYS A 9 24.44 -26.42 24.40
N LYS A 10 25.51 -26.12 23.64
CA LYS A 10 25.42 -25.16 22.53
C LYS A 10 24.57 -25.70 21.38
N GLY A 11 24.73 -26.97 20.99
CA GLY A 11 23.91 -27.64 19.98
C GLY A 11 22.43 -27.81 20.40
N LYS A 12 22.17 -27.98 21.71
CA LYS A 12 20.80 -28.10 22.22
C LYS A 12 20.12 -26.71 22.27
N ARG A 13 20.85 -25.62 22.56
CA ARG A 13 20.32 -24.24 22.47
C ARG A 13 20.09 -23.82 21.02
N GLU A 14 20.97 -24.14 20.08
CA GLU A 14 20.78 -23.83 18.65
C GLU A 14 19.64 -24.65 18.04
N ASN A 15 19.41 -25.91 18.49
CA ASN A 15 18.32 -26.73 18.00
C ASN A 15 16.96 -26.35 18.63
N THR A 16 16.94 -25.79 19.85
CA THR A 16 15.71 -25.30 20.50
C THR A 16 15.24 -23.97 19.88
N MET A 17 16.16 -23.16 19.36
CA MET A 17 15.80 -21.94 18.61
C MET A 17 15.25 -22.24 17.20
N LYS A 18 15.46 -23.45 16.65
CA LYS A 18 15.03 -23.83 15.29
C LYS A 18 13.60 -24.39 15.19
N THR A 19 12.86 -24.58 16.25
CA THR A 19 11.55 -25.28 16.22
C THR A 19 10.40 -24.63 17.00
N GLU A 20 10.55 -23.44 17.56
CA GLU A 20 9.35 -22.70 17.94
C GLU A 20 8.64 -22.26 16.65
N LYS A 21 7.54 -22.96 16.32
CA LYS A 21 6.59 -22.51 15.27
C LYS A 21 6.17 -21.10 15.62
N PHE A 22 6.75 -20.14 14.92
CA PHE A 22 6.57 -18.74 15.18
C PHE A 22 5.11 -18.34 14.92
N LYS A 23 4.35 -18.22 16.01
CA LYS A 23 2.93 -17.83 15.94
C LYS A 23 2.85 -16.31 15.72
N VAL A 24 2.19 -15.91 14.65
CA VAL A 24 1.87 -14.50 14.36
C VAL A 24 0.84 -14.02 15.35
N THR A 25 1.09 -12.89 16.00
CA THR A 25 0.12 -12.27 16.92
C THR A 25 -1.10 -11.72 16.15
N PRO A 26 -2.24 -11.50 16.82
CA PRO A 26 -3.42 -10.92 16.17
C PRO A 26 -3.19 -9.52 15.59
N LEU A 27 -2.25 -8.74 16.15
CA LEU A 27 -1.88 -7.42 15.66
C LEU A 27 -0.94 -7.51 14.44
N GLU A 28 0.08 -8.38 14.50
CA GLU A 28 0.95 -8.68 13.36
C GLU A 28 0.14 -9.19 12.16
N ARG A 29 -0.84 -10.08 12.41
CA ARG A 29 -1.74 -10.56 11.35
C ARG A 29 -2.54 -9.41 10.73
N ALA A 30 -3.03 -8.49 11.53
CA ALA A 30 -3.78 -7.34 11.04
C ALA A 30 -2.90 -6.41 10.19
N TRP A 31 -1.63 -6.24 10.55
CA TRP A 31 -0.65 -5.49 9.77
C TRP A 31 -0.36 -6.19 8.42
N ILE A 32 -0.11 -7.50 8.43
CA ILE A 32 0.07 -8.30 7.20
C ILE A 32 -1.14 -8.22 6.27
N LEU A 33 -2.38 -8.24 6.82
CA LEU A 33 -3.60 -8.12 6.02
C LEU A 33 -3.72 -6.79 5.28
N TYR A 34 -3.19 -5.70 5.83
CA TYR A 34 -3.15 -4.44 5.09
C TYR A 34 -2.33 -4.58 3.80
N ASP A 35 -1.19 -5.28 3.86
CA ASP A 35 -0.34 -5.50 2.68
C ASP A 35 -1.06 -6.35 1.62
N VAL A 36 -1.84 -7.34 2.03
CA VAL A 36 -2.75 -8.11 1.14
C VAL A 36 -3.75 -7.19 0.45
N GLY A 37 -4.29 -6.18 1.16
CA GLY A 37 -5.24 -5.23 0.61
C GLY A 37 -4.62 -4.27 -0.41
N ASN A 38 -3.56 -3.61 -0.02
CA ASN A 38 -2.93 -2.58 -0.85
C ASN A 38 -2.22 -3.16 -2.09
N SER A 39 -1.67 -4.36 -2.00
CA SER A 39 -1.02 -5.04 -3.12
C SER A 39 -2.00 -5.34 -4.27
N ALA A 40 -3.29 -5.54 -3.98
CA ALA A 40 -4.31 -5.67 -5.02
C ALA A 40 -4.45 -4.39 -5.86
N PHE A 41 -4.42 -3.22 -5.22
CA PHE A 41 -4.43 -1.94 -5.92
C PHE A 41 -3.18 -1.74 -6.79
N VAL A 42 -2.00 -2.11 -6.28
CA VAL A 42 -0.74 -2.05 -7.06
C VAL A 42 -0.83 -2.92 -8.31
N LEU A 43 -1.33 -4.15 -8.16
CA LEU A 43 -1.46 -5.09 -9.27
C LEU A 43 -2.45 -4.59 -10.34
N MET A 44 -3.56 -3.96 -9.91
CA MET A 44 -4.51 -3.33 -10.82
C MET A 44 -3.89 -2.16 -11.59
N ILE A 45 -3.12 -1.28 -10.91
CA ILE A 45 -2.42 -0.16 -11.54
C ILE A 45 -1.39 -0.64 -12.57
N ALA A 46 -0.72 -1.74 -12.30
CA ALA A 46 0.28 -2.28 -13.21
C ALA A 46 -0.33 -2.98 -14.45
N THR A 47 -1.63 -3.32 -14.40
CA THR A 47 -2.26 -4.18 -15.41
C THR A 47 -3.51 -3.58 -16.04
N LEU A 48 -4.63 -3.58 -15.33
CA LEU A 48 -5.96 -3.23 -15.88
C LEU A 48 -6.20 -1.72 -15.96
N VAL A 49 -5.63 -0.93 -15.05
CA VAL A 49 -5.80 0.53 -15.02
C VAL A 49 -5.25 1.22 -16.28
N PRO A 50 -4.06 0.88 -16.81
CA PRO A 50 -3.59 1.41 -18.09
C PRO A 50 -4.50 1.05 -19.27
N ILE A 51 -5.07 -0.17 -19.28
CA ILE A 51 -6.01 -0.58 -20.33
C ILE A 51 -7.26 0.29 -20.31
N PHE A 52 -7.79 0.56 -19.12
CA PHE A 52 -8.94 1.44 -18.96
C PHE A 52 -8.65 2.87 -19.41
N PHE A 53 -7.52 3.42 -18.99
CA PHE A 53 -7.07 4.75 -19.41
C PHE A 53 -6.93 4.85 -20.93
N ASN A 54 -6.26 3.87 -21.55
CA ASN A 54 -6.07 3.85 -23.00
C ASN A 54 -7.41 3.85 -23.75
N ALA A 55 -8.37 3.02 -23.32
CA ALA A 55 -9.70 2.97 -23.93
C ALA A 55 -10.46 4.31 -23.81
N LEU A 56 -10.36 5.00 -22.66
CA LEU A 56 -10.93 6.35 -22.47
C LEU A 56 -10.24 7.39 -23.35
N ALA A 57 -8.92 7.33 -23.48
CA ALA A 57 -8.14 8.26 -24.28
C ALA A 57 -8.44 8.11 -25.77
N GLU A 58 -8.49 6.88 -26.27
CA GLU A 58 -8.86 6.57 -27.66
C GLU A 58 -10.30 7.05 -27.96
N ALA A 59 -11.26 6.77 -27.07
CA ALA A 59 -12.63 7.29 -27.19
C ALA A 59 -12.70 8.82 -27.19
N GLY A 60 -11.76 9.48 -26.52
CA GLY A 60 -11.60 10.95 -26.50
C GLY A 60 -10.80 11.51 -27.68
N GLY A 61 -10.42 10.68 -28.67
CA GLY A 61 -9.69 11.13 -29.85
C GLY A 61 -8.20 11.43 -29.61
N VAL A 62 -7.62 11.00 -28.49
CA VAL A 62 -6.21 11.21 -28.14
C VAL A 62 -5.35 10.18 -28.89
N SER A 63 -4.25 10.63 -29.50
CA SER A 63 -3.34 9.72 -30.21
C SER A 63 -2.62 8.76 -29.24
N LYS A 64 -2.19 7.60 -29.76
CA LYS A 64 -1.46 6.61 -28.97
C LYS A 64 -0.17 7.15 -28.35
N VAL A 65 0.52 8.02 -29.04
CA VAL A 65 1.75 8.66 -28.54
C VAL A 65 1.43 9.62 -27.39
N ASP A 66 0.37 10.39 -27.55
CA ASP A 66 -0.02 11.40 -26.55
C ASP A 66 -0.54 10.76 -25.26
N TYR A 67 -1.37 9.71 -25.32
CA TYR A 67 -1.87 9.11 -24.08
C TYR A 67 -0.78 8.36 -23.32
N LEU A 68 0.24 7.79 -24.01
CA LEU A 68 1.42 7.25 -23.34
C LEU A 68 2.24 8.34 -22.64
N ALA A 69 2.39 9.52 -23.28
CA ALA A 69 3.04 10.67 -22.68
C ALA A 69 2.26 11.18 -21.47
N TYR A 70 0.94 11.31 -21.57
CA TYR A 70 0.09 11.77 -20.44
C TYR A 70 0.12 10.79 -19.25
N TRP A 71 0.15 9.47 -19.50
CA TRP A 71 0.36 8.48 -18.45
C TRP A 71 1.72 8.64 -17.75
N GLY A 72 2.77 8.89 -18.54
CA GLY A 72 4.11 9.19 -18.04
C GLY A 72 4.14 10.46 -17.19
N TYR A 73 3.49 11.53 -17.64
CA TYR A 73 3.38 12.80 -16.87
C TYR A 73 2.61 12.60 -15.57
N ALA A 74 1.48 11.91 -15.59
CA ALA A 74 0.72 11.61 -14.39
C ALA A 74 1.55 10.83 -13.37
N SER A 75 2.28 9.80 -13.82
CA SER A 75 3.17 9.01 -12.97
C SER A 75 4.32 9.85 -12.39
N SER A 76 4.89 10.75 -13.19
CA SER A 76 5.95 11.67 -12.76
C SER A 76 5.44 12.66 -11.71
N ILE A 77 4.24 13.22 -11.90
CA ILE A 77 3.59 14.11 -10.92
C ILE A 77 3.40 13.38 -9.58
N VAL A 78 2.89 12.16 -9.60
CA VAL A 78 2.76 11.34 -8.38
C VAL A 78 4.10 11.18 -7.69
N THR A 79 5.15 10.84 -8.44
CA THR A 79 6.50 10.64 -7.89
C THR A 79 7.05 11.89 -7.23
N VAL A 80 6.96 13.04 -7.90
CA VAL A 80 7.41 14.34 -7.37
C VAL A 80 6.63 14.73 -6.12
N VAL A 81 5.29 14.63 -6.18
CA VAL A 81 4.43 14.98 -5.04
C VAL A 81 4.72 14.07 -3.84
N THR A 82 4.84 12.76 -4.05
CA THR A 82 5.13 11.82 -2.96
C THR A 82 6.54 11.98 -2.39
N ALA A 83 7.52 12.33 -3.21
CA ALA A 83 8.87 12.65 -2.74
C ALA A 83 8.89 13.88 -1.83
N ILE A 84 8.10 14.91 -2.14
CA ILE A 84 7.97 16.12 -1.31
C ILE A 84 7.17 15.84 -0.03
N LEU A 85 6.08 15.08 -0.16
CA LEU A 85 5.21 14.76 0.98
C LEU A 85 5.83 13.75 1.93
N GLY A 86 6.70 12.83 1.45
CA GLY A 86 7.28 11.75 2.24
C GLY A 86 7.92 12.23 3.56
N PRO A 87 8.83 13.20 3.57
CA PRO A 87 9.42 13.72 4.81
C PRO A 87 8.41 14.36 5.76
N ILE A 88 7.40 15.05 5.21
CA ILE A 88 6.33 15.67 6.01
C ILE A 88 5.49 14.58 6.68
N LEU A 89 5.05 13.59 5.90
CA LEU A 89 4.25 12.47 6.38
C LEU A 89 5.03 11.62 7.37
N GLY A 90 6.34 11.39 7.15
CA GLY A 90 7.24 10.71 8.09
C GLY A 90 7.28 11.40 9.45
N THR A 91 7.49 12.72 9.48
CA THR A 91 7.48 13.50 10.71
C THR A 91 6.13 13.41 11.45
N LEU A 92 5.03 13.49 10.69
CA LEU A 92 3.68 13.33 11.25
C LEU A 92 3.43 11.91 11.76
N ALA A 93 4.00 10.90 11.10
CA ALA A 93 3.90 9.51 11.52
C ALA A 93 4.55 9.27 12.90
N ASP A 94 5.64 9.98 13.21
CA ASP A 94 6.31 9.91 14.51
C ASP A 94 5.63 10.73 15.60
N THR A 95 4.76 11.66 15.23
CA THR A 95 4.08 12.56 16.17
C THR A 95 2.92 11.85 16.88
N LYS A 96 2.78 12.11 18.18
CA LYS A 96 1.74 11.53 19.04
C LYS A 96 0.33 11.79 18.52
N GLY A 97 -0.43 10.73 18.31
CA GLY A 97 -1.85 10.79 17.95
C GLY A 97 -2.15 11.07 16.47
N PHE A 98 -1.14 11.37 15.64
CA PHE A 98 -1.34 11.67 14.22
C PHE A 98 -1.27 10.44 13.31
N LYS A 99 -0.52 9.40 13.68
CA LYS A 99 -0.24 8.22 12.83
C LYS A 99 -1.52 7.57 12.31
N LYS A 100 -2.44 7.20 13.17
CA LYS A 100 -3.67 6.50 12.77
C LYS A 100 -4.66 7.38 12.00
N PRO A 101 -5.00 8.62 12.41
CA PRO A 101 -5.92 9.47 11.68
C PRO A 101 -5.45 9.79 10.26
N ILE A 102 -4.15 10.11 10.09
CA ILE A 102 -3.62 10.47 8.77
C ILE A 102 -3.49 9.21 7.90
N PHE A 103 -3.10 8.05 8.48
CA PHE A 103 -3.18 6.77 7.77
C PHE A 103 -4.59 6.52 7.21
N MET A 104 -5.62 6.71 8.05
CA MET A 104 -7.01 6.55 7.62
C MET A 104 -7.39 7.53 6.51
N LEU A 105 -7.00 8.80 6.63
CA LEU A 105 -7.24 9.80 5.59
C LEU A 105 -6.61 9.35 4.25
N CYS A 106 -5.33 9.00 4.26
CA CYS A 106 -4.61 8.54 3.06
C CYS A 106 -5.23 7.26 2.48
N LEU A 107 -5.60 6.30 3.34
CA LEU A 107 -6.30 5.09 2.94
C LEU A 107 -7.62 5.40 2.24
N PHE A 108 -8.47 6.25 2.83
CA PHE A 108 -9.77 6.60 2.24
C PHE A 108 -9.62 7.38 0.93
N VAL A 109 -8.65 8.28 0.83
CA VAL A 109 -8.33 8.95 -0.44
C VAL A 109 -7.95 7.92 -1.51
N GLY A 110 -7.13 6.92 -1.19
CA GLY A 110 -6.77 5.84 -2.10
C GLY A 110 -7.96 4.98 -2.50
N VAL A 111 -8.75 4.51 -1.54
CA VAL A 111 -9.91 3.62 -1.76
C VAL A 111 -11.03 4.32 -2.54
N ILE A 112 -11.39 5.54 -2.14
CA ILE A 112 -12.42 6.33 -2.83
C ILE A 112 -11.95 6.68 -4.24
N GLY A 113 -10.67 7.09 -4.39
CA GLY A 113 -10.09 7.36 -5.69
C GLY A 113 -10.08 6.12 -6.60
N CYS A 114 -9.81 4.93 -6.05
CA CYS A 114 -9.90 3.68 -6.80
C CYS A 114 -11.32 3.42 -7.33
N CYS A 115 -12.35 3.61 -6.50
CA CYS A 115 -13.74 3.54 -6.96
C CYS A 115 -14.07 4.62 -8.00
N ALA A 116 -13.65 5.85 -7.75
CA ALA A 116 -13.97 7.00 -8.61
C ALA A 116 -13.34 6.90 -10.01
N MET A 117 -12.15 6.27 -10.13
CA MET A 117 -11.57 5.98 -11.46
C MET A 117 -12.52 5.17 -12.33
N GLY A 118 -13.26 4.20 -11.77
CA GLY A 118 -14.25 3.41 -12.48
C GLY A 118 -15.47 4.20 -12.97
N LEU A 119 -15.69 5.41 -12.44
CA LEU A 119 -16.81 6.29 -12.81
C LEU A 119 -16.38 7.44 -13.72
N ALA A 120 -15.09 7.52 -14.07
CA ALA A 120 -14.57 8.59 -14.90
C ALA A 120 -15.09 8.50 -16.33
N GLY A 121 -15.79 9.55 -16.77
CA GLY A 121 -16.34 9.64 -18.14
C GLY A 121 -15.36 10.17 -19.17
N THR A 122 -14.22 10.68 -18.77
CA THR A 122 -13.19 11.24 -19.66
C THR A 122 -11.78 10.81 -19.23
N TRP A 123 -10.88 10.73 -20.19
CA TRP A 123 -9.47 10.37 -19.92
C TRP A 123 -8.77 11.35 -18.97
N LEU A 124 -9.08 12.65 -19.05
CA LEU A 124 -8.48 13.67 -18.19
C LEU A 124 -8.97 13.52 -16.73
N ALA A 125 -10.28 13.35 -16.52
CA ALA A 125 -10.84 13.08 -15.20
C ALA A 125 -10.24 11.81 -14.59
N PHE A 126 -10.07 10.77 -15.38
CA PHE A 126 -9.43 9.53 -14.96
C PHE A 126 -8.00 9.77 -14.46
N LEU A 127 -7.15 10.51 -15.20
CA LEU A 127 -5.78 10.82 -14.80
C LEU A 127 -5.72 11.63 -13.52
N VAL A 128 -6.57 12.63 -13.38
CA VAL A 128 -6.63 13.45 -12.15
C VAL A 128 -6.99 12.58 -10.94
N ILE A 129 -8.01 11.73 -11.08
CA ILE A 129 -8.42 10.81 -10.01
C ILE A 129 -7.31 9.80 -9.71
N PHE A 130 -6.64 9.26 -10.74
CA PHE A 130 -5.49 8.37 -10.60
C PHE A 130 -4.36 9.02 -9.78
N ILE A 131 -3.98 10.25 -10.10
CA ILE A 131 -2.94 10.99 -9.37
C ILE A 131 -3.31 11.09 -7.88
N ILE A 132 -4.55 11.51 -7.58
CA ILE A 132 -5.04 11.66 -6.21
C ILE A 132 -5.05 10.31 -5.47
N ALA A 133 -5.60 9.27 -6.11
CA ALA A 133 -5.65 7.92 -5.54
C ALA A 133 -4.26 7.36 -5.25
N LYS A 134 -3.32 7.56 -6.18
CA LYS A 134 -1.95 7.08 -6.04
C LYS A 134 -1.16 7.83 -4.97
N ILE A 135 -1.40 9.14 -4.79
CA ILE A 135 -0.84 9.93 -3.69
C ILE A 135 -1.39 9.42 -2.35
N GLY A 136 -2.70 9.19 -2.26
CA GLY A 136 -3.33 8.60 -1.06
C GLY A 136 -2.74 7.23 -0.72
N TYR A 137 -2.60 6.35 -1.71
CA TYR A 137 -1.93 5.06 -1.57
C TYR A 137 -0.51 5.23 -1.03
N SER A 138 0.33 6.05 -1.67
CA SER A 138 1.72 6.26 -1.27
C SER A 138 1.83 6.85 0.14
N GLY A 139 0.96 7.81 0.49
CA GLY A 139 0.88 8.35 1.84
C GLY A 139 0.51 7.27 2.87
N SER A 140 -0.46 6.41 2.56
CA SER A 140 -0.84 5.33 3.47
C SER A 140 0.30 4.35 3.74
N LEU A 141 1.18 4.09 2.77
CA LEU A 141 2.36 3.22 2.96
C LEU A 141 3.36 3.81 3.94
N VAL A 142 3.63 5.13 3.90
CA VAL A 142 4.54 5.78 4.86
C VAL A 142 4.10 5.51 6.29
N PHE A 143 2.80 5.64 6.57
CA PHE A 143 2.26 5.35 7.90
C PHE A 143 2.25 3.86 8.21
N TYR A 144 1.90 3.01 7.25
CA TYR A 144 1.90 1.57 7.40
C TYR A 144 3.29 1.03 7.78
N ASP A 145 4.33 1.46 7.07
CA ASP A 145 5.71 1.06 7.36
C ASP A 145 6.14 1.53 8.75
N SER A 146 5.78 2.76 9.13
CA SER A 146 6.07 3.29 10.47
C SER A 146 5.32 2.59 11.61
N MET A 147 4.19 1.91 11.32
CA MET A 147 3.44 1.12 12.30
C MET A 147 4.15 -0.18 12.69
N LEU A 148 5.10 -0.67 11.90
CA LEU A 148 5.77 -1.95 12.18
C LEU A 148 6.43 -1.96 13.56
N GLY A 149 7.06 -0.84 13.97
CA GLY A 149 7.66 -0.70 15.30
C GLY A 149 6.66 -0.70 16.47
N ASP A 150 5.38 -0.39 16.19
CA ASP A 150 4.30 -0.46 17.18
C ASP A 150 3.62 -1.85 17.21
N VAL A 151 3.74 -2.60 16.11
CA VAL A 151 3.04 -3.86 15.89
C VAL A 151 3.82 -5.06 16.41
N THR A 152 5.17 -5.00 16.35
CA THR A 152 6.05 -6.11 16.71
C THR A 152 7.34 -5.63 17.38
N THR A 153 8.11 -6.59 17.94
CA THR A 153 9.41 -6.28 18.55
C THR A 153 10.54 -6.25 17.52
N PRO A 154 11.66 -5.56 17.79
CA PRO A 154 12.80 -5.46 16.85
C PRO A 154 13.28 -6.82 16.32
N GLU A 155 13.31 -7.85 17.18
CA GLU A 155 13.80 -9.20 16.82
C GLU A 155 12.86 -9.93 15.84
N ARG A 156 11.63 -9.43 15.68
CA ARG A 156 10.57 -10.04 14.86
C ARG A 156 10.26 -9.23 13.60
N MET A 157 10.73 -7.99 13.50
CA MET A 157 10.39 -7.06 12.41
C MET A 157 10.65 -7.67 11.04
N ASP A 158 11.84 -8.21 10.79
CA ASP A 158 12.23 -8.76 9.49
C ASP A 158 11.31 -9.90 9.06
N MET A 159 10.91 -10.75 10.01
CA MET A 159 10.05 -11.87 9.69
C MET A 159 8.58 -11.43 9.49
N VAL A 160 8.08 -10.49 10.27
CA VAL A 160 6.72 -9.96 10.10
C VAL A 160 6.63 -9.23 8.77
N SER A 161 7.62 -8.41 8.44
CA SER A 161 7.73 -7.70 7.15
C SER A 161 7.80 -8.67 5.97
N SER A 162 8.70 -9.67 6.02
CA SER A 162 8.81 -10.68 4.96
C SER A 162 7.51 -11.45 4.75
N ARG A 163 6.76 -11.74 5.82
CA ARG A 163 5.44 -12.36 5.72
C ARG A 163 4.39 -11.40 5.14
N GLY A 164 4.46 -10.11 5.47
CA GLY A 164 3.64 -9.08 4.85
C GLY A 164 3.78 -9.13 3.33
N TYR A 165 5.00 -9.01 2.83
CA TYR A 165 5.28 -9.10 1.40
C TYR A 165 4.79 -10.41 0.77
N ALA A 166 5.13 -11.56 1.37
CA ALA A 166 4.73 -12.86 0.83
C ALA A 166 3.21 -13.01 0.74
N TRP A 167 2.48 -12.68 1.81
CA TRP A 167 1.03 -12.73 1.81
C TRP A 167 0.39 -11.62 0.99
N GLY A 168 1.03 -10.45 0.88
CA GLY A 168 0.63 -9.36 -0.01
C GLY A 168 0.55 -9.84 -1.45
N TYR A 169 1.62 -10.44 -1.97
CA TYR A 169 1.63 -10.98 -3.33
C TYR A 169 0.63 -12.12 -3.53
N ILE A 170 0.59 -13.10 -2.64
CA ILE A 170 -0.33 -14.25 -2.76
C ILE A 170 -1.78 -13.79 -2.65
N GLY A 171 -2.08 -12.95 -1.65
CA GLY A 171 -3.44 -12.52 -1.37
C GLY A 171 -4.01 -11.57 -2.42
N SER A 172 -3.17 -10.74 -3.04
CA SER A 172 -3.59 -9.84 -4.13
C SER A 172 -3.96 -10.59 -5.42
N CYS A 173 -3.45 -11.80 -5.61
CA CYS A 173 -3.83 -12.64 -6.77
C CYS A 173 -5.34 -13.00 -6.73
N VAL A 174 -5.95 -13.12 -5.54
CA VAL A 174 -7.36 -13.49 -5.43
C VAL A 174 -8.29 -12.47 -6.08
N PRO A 175 -8.32 -11.19 -5.65
CA PRO A 175 -9.16 -10.19 -6.31
C PRO A 175 -8.71 -9.95 -7.76
N PHE A 176 -7.41 -10.03 -8.07
CA PHE A 176 -6.91 -9.83 -9.43
C PHE A 176 -7.45 -10.88 -10.40
N VAL A 177 -7.41 -12.17 -10.06
CA VAL A 177 -7.94 -13.24 -10.92
C VAL A 177 -9.44 -13.07 -11.13
N VAL A 178 -10.18 -12.69 -10.08
CA VAL A 178 -11.62 -12.38 -10.21
C VAL A 178 -11.86 -11.22 -11.16
N CYS A 179 -11.12 -10.13 -11.01
CA CYS A 179 -11.22 -8.96 -11.89
C CYS A 179 -10.83 -9.28 -13.33
N LEU A 180 -9.74 -10.03 -13.53
CA LEU A 180 -9.29 -10.45 -14.85
C LEU A 180 -10.32 -11.35 -15.54
N ALA A 181 -10.86 -12.34 -14.83
CA ALA A 181 -11.91 -13.21 -15.35
C ALA A 181 -13.17 -12.43 -15.75
N LEU A 182 -13.56 -11.44 -14.92
CA LEU A 182 -14.68 -10.55 -15.24
C LEU A 182 -14.44 -9.73 -16.50
N VAL A 183 -13.25 -9.16 -16.66
CA VAL A 183 -12.92 -8.33 -17.84
C VAL A 183 -12.81 -9.17 -19.11
N LEU A 184 -12.15 -10.33 -19.05
CA LEU A 184 -12.03 -11.23 -20.20
C LEU A 184 -13.35 -11.90 -20.57
N GLY A 185 -14.20 -12.22 -19.57
CA GLY A 185 -15.51 -12.83 -19.76
C GLY A 185 -16.66 -11.83 -19.93
N SER A 186 -16.36 -10.53 -20.03
CA SER A 186 -17.39 -9.47 -20.03
C SER A 186 -18.45 -9.65 -21.11
N SER A 187 -18.06 -10.04 -22.32
CA SER A 187 -18.97 -10.28 -23.44
C SER A 187 -19.91 -11.48 -23.19
N ALA A 188 -19.43 -12.52 -22.50
CA ALA A 188 -20.23 -13.70 -22.18
C ALA A 188 -21.37 -13.40 -21.17
N VAL A 189 -21.18 -12.38 -20.34
CA VAL A 189 -22.19 -11.91 -19.36
C VAL A 189 -22.94 -10.66 -19.82
N GLY A 190 -22.77 -10.26 -21.08
CA GLY A 190 -23.48 -9.11 -21.68
C GLY A 190 -23.02 -7.74 -21.17
N LEU A 191 -21.82 -7.66 -20.58
CA LEU A 191 -21.24 -6.40 -20.11
C LEU A 191 -20.28 -5.81 -21.15
N SER A 192 -20.24 -4.47 -21.24
CA SER A 192 -19.16 -3.81 -21.96
C SER A 192 -17.84 -3.98 -21.23
N GLN A 193 -16.72 -4.00 -21.95
CA GLN A 193 -15.39 -4.09 -21.35
C GLN A 193 -15.14 -2.92 -20.38
N MET A 194 -15.61 -1.71 -20.69
CA MET A 194 -15.50 -0.54 -19.83
C MET A 194 -16.27 -0.74 -18.52
N THR A 195 -17.48 -1.27 -18.57
CA THR A 195 -18.28 -1.58 -17.38
C THR A 195 -17.58 -2.65 -16.52
N ALA A 196 -17.03 -3.68 -17.15
CA ALA A 196 -16.30 -4.73 -16.43
C ALA A 196 -15.05 -4.19 -15.73
N LEU A 197 -14.30 -3.28 -16.37
CA LEU A 197 -13.16 -2.59 -15.78
C LEU A 197 -13.57 -1.68 -14.60
N SER A 198 -14.70 -0.96 -14.73
CA SER A 198 -15.26 -0.16 -13.63
C SER A 198 -15.60 -1.03 -12.42
N ILE A 199 -16.28 -2.16 -12.64
CA ILE A 199 -16.60 -3.12 -11.56
C ILE A 199 -15.34 -3.69 -10.94
N ALA A 200 -14.32 -4.00 -11.73
CA ALA A 200 -13.04 -4.51 -11.23
C ALA A 200 -12.34 -3.51 -10.28
N LEU A 201 -12.40 -2.21 -10.57
CA LEU A 201 -11.88 -1.17 -9.68
C LEU A 201 -12.66 -1.10 -8.35
N VAL A 202 -13.99 -1.23 -8.41
CA VAL A 202 -14.83 -1.27 -7.19
C VAL A 202 -14.52 -2.51 -6.35
N ILE A 203 -14.39 -3.69 -6.97
CA ILE A 203 -14.01 -4.93 -6.28
C ILE A 203 -12.66 -4.75 -5.57
N THR A 204 -11.68 -4.17 -6.25
CA THR A 204 -10.35 -3.91 -5.70
C THR A 204 -10.39 -2.95 -4.50
N ALA A 205 -11.16 -1.87 -4.62
CA ALA A 205 -11.32 -0.88 -3.55
C ALA A 205 -12.01 -1.48 -2.32
N VAL A 206 -13.08 -2.26 -2.53
CA VAL A 206 -13.79 -2.97 -1.44
C VAL A 206 -12.87 -4.00 -0.79
N TRP A 207 -12.13 -4.78 -1.57
CA TRP A 207 -11.14 -5.73 -1.06
C TRP A 207 -10.12 -5.02 -0.17
N TRP A 208 -9.48 -3.96 -0.67
CA TRP A 208 -8.49 -3.20 0.08
C TRP A 208 -9.05 -2.67 1.40
N LEU A 209 -10.23 -2.07 1.37
CA LEU A 209 -10.89 -1.56 2.57
C LEU A 209 -11.20 -2.68 3.58
N VAL A 210 -11.84 -3.77 3.14
CA VAL A 210 -12.30 -4.85 4.01
C VAL A 210 -11.13 -5.53 4.72
N VAL A 211 -10.07 -5.88 3.99
CA VAL A 211 -8.90 -6.54 4.61
C VAL A 211 -8.06 -5.59 5.46
N THR A 212 -8.25 -4.27 5.34
CA THR A 212 -7.60 -3.26 6.21
C THR A 212 -8.35 -3.06 7.54
N LEU A 213 -9.66 -3.37 7.60
CA LEU A 213 -10.47 -3.14 8.82
C LEU A 213 -9.87 -3.74 10.11
N PRO A 214 -9.26 -4.94 10.11
CA PRO A 214 -8.64 -5.48 11.31
C PRO A 214 -7.51 -4.59 11.85
N LEU A 215 -6.71 -3.98 10.97
CA LEU A 215 -5.64 -3.05 11.36
C LEU A 215 -6.23 -1.78 11.97
N LEU A 216 -7.24 -1.19 11.32
CA LEU A 216 -7.91 0.01 11.83
C LEU A 216 -8.52 -0.20 13.23
N LYS A 217 -9.03 -1.41 13.51
CA LYS A 217 -9.65 -1.73 14.81
C LYS A 217 -8.61 -1.98 15.90
N LYS A 218 -7.51 -2.69 15.59
CA LYS A 218 -6.55 -3.20 16.60
C LYS A 218 -5.37 -2.27 16.84
N TYR A 219 -4.99 -1.47 15.85
CA TYR A 219 -3.80 -0.64 15.94
C TYR A 219 -3.97 0.51 16.95
N ARG A 220 -2.93 0.66 17.79
CA ARG A 220 -2.72 1.82 18.69
C ARG A 220 -1.27 2.23 18.58
N GLN A 221 -1.03 3.53 18.48
CA GLN A 221 0.32 4.09 18.45
C GLN A 221 0.97 3.91 19.83
N ILE A 222 2.16 3.29 19.88
CA ILE A 222 2.94 3.05 21.12
C ILE A 222 4.18 3.96 21.09
N ASN A 223 4.89 3.99 19.98
CA ASN A 223 6.10 4.77 19.80
C ASN A 223 5.76 6.13 19.16
N TYR A 224 6.09 7.21 19.85
CA TYR A 224 5.84 8.57 19.37
C TYR A 224 6.82 9.56 19.99
N VAL A 225 6.98 10.68 19.28
CA VAL A 225 7.65 11.87 19.78
C VAL A 225 6.59 12.90 20.18
N GLU A 226 6.79 13.60 21.30
CA GLU A 226 5.91 14.69 21.68
C GLU A 226 6.06 15.86 20.70
N VAL A 227 4.95 16.60 20.50
CA VAL A 227 4.88 17.66 19.49
C VAL A 227 5.86 18.79 19.82
N GLU A 228 6.96 18.92 19.09
CA GLU A 228 7.74 20.15 19.07
C GLU A 228 7.11 21.14 18.10
N GLN A 229 6.94 22.41 18.54
CA GLN A 229 6.25 23.48 17.79
C GLN A 229 6.82 23.76 16.37
N HIS A 230 7.97 23.18 16.02
CA HIS A 230 8.65 23.39 14.73
C HIS A 230 9.10 22.09 14.02
N ALA A 231 8.52 20.95 14.38
CA ALA A 231 8.94 19.64 13.85
C ALA A 231 8.96 19.56 12.31
N ILE A 232 7.96 20.09 11.64
CA ILE A 232 7.88 20.11 10.16
C ILE A 232 8.99 20.99 9.56
N ARG A 233 9.22 22.19 10.10
CA ARG A 233 10.28 23.08 9.63
C ARG A 233 11.66 22.48 9.83
N GLN A 234 11.89 21.83 10.96
CA GLN A 234 13.16 21.15 11.25
C GLN A 234 13.42 19.98 10.29
N SER A 235 12.40 19.24 9.87
CA SER A 235 12.53 18.16 8.89
C SER A 235 13.05 18.68 7.54
N PHE A 236 12.52 19.77 7.03
CA PHE A 236 13.02 20.40 5.80
C PHE A 236 14.45 20.95 5.95
N VAL A 237 14.79 21.53 7.10
CA VAL A 237 16.15 22.00 7.38
C VAL A 237 17.15 20.84 7.40
N ARG A 238 16.78 19.71 8.05
CA ARG A 238 17.63 18.50 8.07
C ARG A 238 17.83 17.90 6.68
N ILE A 239 16.79 17.85 5.85
CA ILE A 239 16.90 17.37 4.47
C ILE A 239 17.85 18.29 3.68
N GLY A 240 17.72 19.60 3.79
CA GLY A 240 18.62 20.57 3.14
C GLY A 240 20.06 20.46 3.60
N GLN A 241 20.30 20.05 4.86
CA GLN A 241 21.64 19.78 5.40
C GLN A 241 22.25 18.46 4.91
N THR A 242 21.40 17.46 4.67
CA THR A 242 21.85 16.13 4.20
C THR A 242 22.16 16.14 2.69
N LEU A 243 21.56 17.07 1.94
CA LEU A 243 21.80 17.25 0.49
C LEU A 243 23.01 18.16 0.17
N LYS A 244 23.62 18.76 1.16
CA LYS A 244 24.89 19.50 1.07
C LYS A 244 26.09 18.64 1.41
#